data_de860417405752e191a73f4001eb000c
#
_entry.id   de860417405752e191a73f4001eb000c
#
_cell.length_a   1.000
_cell.length_b   1.000
_cell.length_c   1.000
_cell.angle_alpha   90.00
_cell.angle_beta   90.00
_cell.angle_gamma   90.00
#
_symmetry.space_group_name_H-M   'P 1'
#
loop_
_entity.id
_entity.type
_entity.pdbx_description
1 polymer ?
#
loop_
_entity_poly.entity_id
_entity_poly.type
_entity_poly.pdbx_seq_one_letter_code
_entity_poly.pdbx_strand_id
1 'polypeptide(L)'
;MTNSTTFQAEKINQHIVKWLLDYATNAKVKGFVVGISGGIDSALTSTLCAQTGLPTLCVEMPIHQAESHVNRANEHIDQLKKRFPNVFNERADLTPIFETFKNQVPSSENEAVLNLSLANTRARLRMTTLYYFAGI
;
A
#
# COMPACT_ATOMS: atom_id res chain seq x y z
N MET A 1 -8.29 -22.39 25.65
CA MET A 1 -8.66 -20.98 25.57
C MET A 1 -7.85 -20.20 24.53
N THR A 2 -6.55 -20.41 24.41
CA THR A 2 -5.73 -19.84 23.34
C THR A 2 -6.16 -20.25 21.93
N ASN A 3 -6.75 -21.44 21.78
CA ASN A 3 -7.16 -22.00 20.49
C ASN A 3 -8.37 -21.31 19.87
N SER A 4 -9.29 -20.71 20.65
CA SER A 4 -10.48 -20.07 20.11
C SER A 4 -10.17 -18.74 19.41
N THR A 5 -9.24 -17.93 19.95
CA THR A 5 -8.83 -16.64 19.35
C THR A 5 -8.04 -16.88 18.07
N THR A 6 -7.08 -17.82 18.07
CA THR A 6 -6.31 -18.21 16.88
C THR A 6 -7.23 -18.75 15.78
N PHE A 7 -8.20 -19.59 16.15
CA PHE A 7 -9.17 -20.15 15.21
C PHE A 7 -10.05 -19.08 14.57
N GLN A 8 -10.50 -18.08 15.37
CA GLN A 8 -11.26 -16.96 14.85
C GLN A 8 -10.44 -16.07 13.91
N ALA A 9 -9.16 -15.83 14.24
CA ALA A 9 -8.26 -15.06 13.38
C ALA A 9 -8.05 -15.76 12.03
N GLU A 10 -7.84 -17.07 12.01
CA GLU A 10 -7.73 -17.86 10.79
C GLU A 10 -9.01 -17.82 9.95
N LYS A 11 -10.17 -17.95 10.57
CA LYS A 11 -11.46 -17.85 9.89
C LYS A 11 -11.68 -16.48 9.27
N ILE A 12 -11.35 -15.41 10.00
CA ILE A 12 -11.44 -14.04 9.50
C ILE A 12 -10.50 -13.86 8.32
N ASN A 13 -9.26 -14.33 8.44
CA ASN A 13 -8.28 -14.30 7.36
C ASN A 13 -8.82 -14.99 6.10
N GLN A 14 -9.29 -16.21 6.22
CA GLN A 14 -9.85 -16.98 5.11
C GLN A 14 -11.07 -16.30 4.48
N HIS A 15 -11.93 -15.70 5.31
CA HIS A 15 -13.10 -14.96 4.83
C HIS A 15 -12.70 -13.75 4.00
N ILE A 16 -11.72 -12.95 4.47
CA ILE A 16 -11.26 -11.76 3.75
C ILE A 16 -10.56 -12.16 2.44
N VAL A 17 -9.71 -13.17 2.47
CA VAL A 17 -9.03 -13.67 1.26
C VAL A 17 -10.03 -14.15 0.23
N LYS A 18 -11.04 -14.91 0.64
CA LYS A 18 -12.11 -15.35 -0.25
C LYS A 18 -12.91 -14.16 -0.81
N TRP A 19 -13.23 -13.18 0.02
CA TRP A 19 -13.92 -11.97 -0.40
C TRP A 19 -13.12 -11.21 -1.46
N LEU A 20 -11.81 -11.03 -1.26
CA LEU A 20 -10.92 -10.37 -2.20
C LEU A 20 -10.87 -11.13 -3.54
N LEU A 21 -10.74 -12.45 -3.49
CA LEU A 21 -10.71 -13.28 -4.68
C LEU A 21 -12.03 -13.22 -5.46
N ASP A 22 -13.15 -13.32 -4.77
CA ASP A 22 -14.48 -13.24 -5.37
C ASP A 22 -14.72 -11.86 -5.98
N TYR A 23 -14.32 -10.80 -5.29
CA TYR A 23 -14.43 -9.44 -5.79
C TYR A 23 -13.63 -9.24 -7.08
N ALA A 24 -12.38 -9.65 -7.09
CA ALA A 24 -11.51 -9.53 -8.27
C ALA A 24 -12.05 -10.34 -9.45
N THR A 25 -12.55 -11.53 -9.19
CA THR A 25 -13.13 -12.41 -10.22
C THR A 25 -14.40 -11.77 -10.81
N ASN A 26 -15.29 -11.28 -9.97
CA ASN A 26 -16.54 -10.63 -10.40
C ASN A 26 -16.29 -9.33 -11.14
N ALA A 27 -15.28 -8.56 -10.72
CA ALA A 27 -14.86 -7.32 -11.38
C ALA A 27 -14.06 -7.57 -12.67
N LYS A 28 -13.67 -8.83 -12.94
CA LYS A 28 -12.86 -9.24 -14.08
C LYS A 28 -11.50 -8.54 -14.12
N VAL A 29 -10.91 -8.30 -12.95
CA VAL A 29 -9.56 -7.75 -12.82
C VAL A 29 -8.56 -8.87 -12.57
N LYS A 30 -7.31 -8.62 -12.91
CA LYS A 30 -6.26 -9.65 -12.89
C LYS A 30 -5.59 -9.82 -11.52
N GLY A 31 -5.62 -8.80 -10.69
CA GLY A 31 -4.92 -8.81 -9.41
C GLY A 31 -5.08 -7.52 -8.64
N PHE A 32 -4.11 -7.24 -7.78
CA PHE A 32 -4.16 -6.13 -6.83
C PHE A 32 -2.92 -5.25 -6.92
N VAL A 33 -3.11 -3.97 -6.66
CA VAL A 33 -2.02 -3.01 -6.44
C VAL A 33 -2.16 -2.46 -5.03
N VAL A 34 -1.09 -2.56 -4.24
CA VAL A 34 -1.10 -2.16 -2.83
C VAL A 34 0.08 -1.24 -2.54
N GLY A 35 -0.19 -0.08 -1.98
CA GLY A 35 0.85 0.82 -1.48
C GLY A 35 1.43 0.30 -0.16
N ILE A 36 2.74 0.23 -0.06
CA ILE A 36 3.45 -0.25 1.13
C ILE A 36 4.12 0.94 1.81
N SER A 37 3.69 1.22 3.05
CA SER A 37 4.19 2.35 3.83
C SER A 37 5.25 1.99 4.89
N GLY A 38 5.43 0.71 5.16
CA GLY A 38 6.20 0.22 6.31
C GLY A 38 5.38 0.09 7.59
N GLY A 39 4.09 0.46 7.57
CA GLY A 39 3.14 0.26 8.67
C GLY A 39 2.43 -1.08 8.61
N ILE A 40 1.73 -1.40 9.71
CA ILE A 40 1.04 -2.70 9.88
C ILE A 40 -0.13 -2.87 8.93
N ASP A 41 -0.87 -1.82 8.63
CA ASP A 41 -2.08 -1.89 7.82
C ASP A 41 -1.75 -2.29 6.38
N SER A 42 -0.74 -1.67 5.78
CA SER A 42 -0.29 -2.01 4.43
C SER A 42 0.36 -3.40 4.38
N ALA A 43 1.06 -3.79 5.45
CA ALA A 43 1.63 -5.13 5.57
C ALA A 43 0.54 -6.20 5.60
N LEU A 44 -0.50 -6.00 6.39
CA LEU A 44 -1.63 -6.92 6.46
C LEU A 44 -2.40 -6.99 5.14
N THR A 45 -2.72 -5.84 4.56
CA THR A 45 -3.48 -5.76 3.30
C THR A 45 -2.74 -6.48 2.16
N SER A 46 -1.45 -6.22 2.00
CA SER A 46 -0.65 -6.86 0.95
C SER A 46 -0.52 -8.37 1.15
N THR A 47 -0.40 -8.83 2.40
CA THR A 47 -0.37 -10.26 2.73
C THR A 47 -1.68 -10.94 2.36
N LEU A 48 -2.81 -10.34 2.70
CA LEU A 48 -4.14 -10.88 2.36
C LEU A 48 -4.34 -10.93 0.84
N CYS A 49 -3.93 -9.90 0.12
CA CYS A 49 -3.99 -9.90 -1.35
C CYS A 49 -3.10 -11.01 -1.95
N ALA A 50 -1.90 -11.19 -1.42
CA ALA A 50 -0.98 -12.23 -1.87
C ALA A 50 -1.56 -13.65 -1.65
N GLN A 51 -2.27 -13.86 -0.54
CA GLN A 51 -2.89 -15.15 -0.23
C GLN A 51 -4.01 -15.55 -1.21
N THR A 52 -4.55 -14.61 -1.98
CA THR A 52 -5.53 -14.95 -3.04
C THR A 52 -4.94 -15.77 -4.17
N GLY A 53 -3.62 -15.75 -4.33
CA GLY A 53 -2.94 -16.36 -5.47
C GLY A 53 -2.92 -15.49 -6.72
N LEU A 54 -3.66 -14.40 -6.75
CA LEU A 54 -3.66 -13.46 -7.87
C LEU A 54 -2.41 -12.56 -7.85
N PRO A 55 -1.95 -12.05 -9.00
CA PRO A 55 -0.84 -11.11 -9.04
C PRO A 55 -1.07 -9.95 -8.08
N THR A 56 -0.09 -9.69 -7.22
CA THR A 56 -0.14 -8.62 -6.21
C THR A 56 1.10 -7.75 -6.39
N LEU A 57 0.89 -6.52 -6.83
CA LEU A 57 1.94 -5.53 -7.00
C LEU A 57 2.03 -4.65 -5.75
N CYS A 58 3.16 -4.73 -5.06
CA CYS A 58 3.48 -3.89 -3.92
C CYS A 58 4.24 -2.66 -4.40
N VAL A 59 3.73 -1.47 -4.12
CA VAL A 59 4.31 -0.21 -4.58
C VAL A 59 4.78 0.61 -3.39
N GLU A 60 6.07 0.93 -3.37
CA GLU A 60 6.65 1.89 -2.45
C GLU A 60 6.61 3.29 -3.07
N MET A 61 6.11 4.25 -2.31
CA MET A 61 5.95 5.63 -2.80
C MET A 61 6.45 6.61 -1.73
N PRO A 62 7.78 6.65 -1.45
CA PRO A 62 8.30 7.53 -0.41
C PRO A 62 8.15 9.01 -0.81
N ILE A 63 7.79 9.83 0.17
CA ILE A 63 7.80 11.30 0.10
C ILE A 63 8.44 11.78 1.39
N HIS A 64 9.72 12.13 1.38
CA HIS A 64 10.48 12.55 2.57
C HIS A 64 10.33 11.59 3.76
N GLN A 65 10.23 10.29 3.50
CA GLN A 65 10.07 9.32 4.57
C GLN A 65 11.39 9.03 5.28
N ALA A 66 11.29 8.74 6.59
CA ALA A 66 12.42 8.28 7.38
C ALA A 66 12.95 6.94 6.83
N GLU A 67 14.27 6.77 6.88
CA GLU A 67 14.95 5.55 6.41
C GLU A 67 14.41 4.28 7.08
N SER A 68 14.06 4.36 8.37
CA SER A 68 13.48 3.24 9.12
C SER A 68 12.16 2.75 8.53
N HIS A 69 11.31 3.65 8.02
CA HIS A 69 10.05 3.29 7.36
C HIS A 69 10.30 2.63 6.01
N VAL A 70 11.24 3.16 5.24
CA VAL A 70 11.65 2.59 3.95
C VAL A 70 12.23 1.19 4.14
N ASN A 71 13.06 1.00 5.14
CA ASN A 71 13.66 -0.30 5.45
C ASN A 71 12.61 -1.34 5.86
N ARG A 72 11.62 -0.96 6.67
CA ARG A 72 10.52 -1.86 7.05
C ARG A 72 9.67 -2.26 5.85
N ALA A 73 9.40 -1.32 4.95
CA ALA A 73 8.67 -1.60 3.72
C ALA A 73 9.44 -2.60 2.85
N ASN A 74 10.74 -2.37 2.64
CA ASN A 74 11.59 -3.27 1.87
C ASN A 74 11.66 -4.67 2.48
N GLU A 75 11.86 -4.78 3.79
CA GLU A 75 11.89 -6.07 4.48
C GLU A 75 10.58 -6.84 4.33
N HIS A 76 9.46 -6.16 4.49
CA HIS A 76 8.16 -6.76 4.32
C HIS A 76 7.94 -7.30 2.91
N ILE A 77 8.27 -6.50 1.89
CA ILE A 77 8.15 -6.91 0.48
C ILE A 77 9.05 -8.10 0.19
N ASP A 78 10.30 -8.08 0.67
CA ASP A 78 11.23 -9.19 0.45
C ASP A 78 10.73 -10.49 1.08
N GLN A 79 10.20 -10.42 2.30
CA GLN A 79 9.60 -11.58 2.97
C GLN A 79 8.37 -12.09 2.23
N LEU A 80 7.52 -11.18 1.77
CA LEU A 80 6.30 -11.53 1.04
C LEU A 80 6.63 -12.21 -0.29
N LYS A 81 7.63 -11.71 -1.01
CA LYS A 81 8.12 -12.31 -2.27
C LYS A 81 8.69 -13.72 -2.07
N LYS A 82 9.33 -13.97 -0.93
CA LYS A 82 9.83 -15.31 -0.59
C LYS A 82 8.71 -16.31 -0.31
N ARG A 83 7.60 -15.83 0.26
CA ARG A 83 6.45 -16.67 0.63
C ARG A 83 5.49 -16.90 -0.53
N PHE A 84 5.36 -15.91 -1.42
CA PHE A 84 4.35 -15.91 -2.48
C PHE A 84 4.97 -15.56 -3.83
N PRO A 85 4.96 -16.50 -4.80
CA PRO A 85 5.53 -16.26 -6.13
C PRO A 85 4.72 -15.28 -6.98
N ASN A 86 3.49 -14.95 -6.57
CA ASN A 86 2.59 -14.03 -7.24
C ASN A 86 2.78 -12.56 -6.78
N VAL A 87 3.77 -12.29 -5.95
CA VAL A 87 4.08 -10.93 -5.46
C VAL A 87 5.16 -10.29 -6.31
N PHE A 88 4.89 -9.06 -6.73
CA PHE A 88 5.80 -8.20 -7.49
C PHE A 88 5.98 -6.89 -6.74
N ASN A 89 7.01 -6.12 -7.07
CA ASN A 89 7.23 -4.83 -6.44
C ASN A 89 7.69 -3.77 -7.44
N GLU A 90 7.29 -2.55 -7.17
CA GLU A 90 7.75 -1.34 -7.85
C GLU A 90 8.01 -0.25 -6.82
N ARG A 91 8.86 0.71 -7.18
CA ARG A 91 9.15 1.86 -6.35
C ARG A 91 9.06 3.14 -7.18
N ALA A 92 8.30 4.10 -6.68
CA ALA A 92 8.19 5.43 -7.24
C ALA A 92 8.47 6.45 -6.15
N ASP A 93 9.66 7.04 -6.13
CA ASP A 93 9.98 8.13 -5.22
C ASP A 93 9.23 9.39 -5.68
N LEU A 94 8.21 9.78 -4.91
CA LEU A 94 7.36 10.93 -5.23
C LEU A 94 7.87 12.24 -4.64
N THR A 95 9.01 12.23 -3.95
CA THR A 95 9.59 13.44 -3.36
C THR A 95 9.80 14.56 -4.39
N PRO A 96 10.39 14.33 -5.57
CA PRO A 96 10.57 15.39 -6.57
C PRO A 96 9.24 15.97 -7.06
N ILE A 97 8.25 15.14 -7.29
CA ILE A 97 6.92 15.56 -7.76
C ILE A 97 6.22 16.40 -6.68
N PHE A 98 6.28 15.94 -5.44
CA PHE A 98 5.71 16.66 -4.30
C PHE A 98 6.36 18.04 -4.12
N GLU A 99 7.68 18.11 -4.17
CA GLU A 99 8.41 19.38 -4.06
C GLU A 99 8.09 20.32 -5.20
N THR A 100 8.02 19.85 -6.44
CA THR A 100 7.62 20.65 -7.58
C THR A 100 6.23 21.23 -7.41
N PHE A 101 5.27 20.39 -6.99
CA PHE A 101 3.90 20.85 -6.71
C PHE A 101 3.87 21.91 -5.62
N LYS A 102 4.53 21.66 -4.51
CA LYS A 102 4.59 22.56 -3.35
C LYS A 102 5.13 23.94 -3.74
N ASN A 103 6.12 23.99 -4.63
CA ASN A 103 6.73 25.22 -5.09
C ASN A 103 5.87 26.00 -6.10
N GLN A 104 4.88 25.35 -6.71
CA GLN A 104 4.00 25.97 -7.72
C GLN A 104 2.73 26.57 -7.13
N VAL A 105 2.35 26.17 -5.93
CA VAL A 105 1.10 26.64 -5.30
C VAL A 105 1.37 27.66 -4.21
N PRO A 106 0.44 28.60 -3.96
CA PRO A 106 0.58 29.53 -2.85
C PRO A 106 0.66 28.81 -1.50
N SER A 107 1.48 29.35 -0.61
CA SER A 107 1.58 28.87 0.77
C SER A 107 0.53 29.53 1.66
N SER A 108 0.37 29.02 2.89
CA SER A 108 -0.46 29.60 3.92
C SER A 108 0.40 30.03 5.11
N GLU A 109 0.06 31.18 5.71
CA GLU A 109 0.70 31.62 6.96
C GLU A 109 0.26 30.77 8.16
N ASN A 110 -0.89 30.12 8.07
CA ASN A 110 -1.37 29.20 9.11
C ASN A 110 -0.71 27.83 8.92
N GLU A 111 0.27 27.55 9.78
CA GLU A 111 1.08 26.34 9.71
C GLU A 111 0.24 25.06 9.84
N ALA A 112 -0.75 25.03 10.72
CA ALA A 112 -1.61 23.86 10.89
C ALA A 112 -2.43 23.56 9.63
N VAL A 113 -2.97 24.60 9.00
CA VAL A 113 -3.71 24.47 7.75
C VAL A 113 -2.79 24.01 6.61
N LEU A 114 -1.60 24.59 6.51
CA LEU A 114 -0.62 24.21 5.51
C LEU A 114 -0.20 22.75 5.66
N ASN A 115 0.12 22.31 6.86
CA ASN A 115 0.54 20.92 7.12
C ASN A 115 -0.56 19.92 6.76
N LEU A 116 -1.80 20.23 7.09
CA LEU A 116 -2.95 19.37 6.73
C LEU A 116 -3.12 19.30 5.21
N SER A 117 -3.04 20.44 4.53
CA SER A 117 -3.15 20.50 3.06
C SER A 117 -2.04 19.72 2.37
N LEU A 118 -0.81 19.82 2.87
CA LEU A 118 0.32 19.06 2.33
C LEU A 118 0.20 17.56 2.62
N ALA A 119 -0.32 17.18 3.78
CA ALA A 119 -0.60 15.77 4.08
C ALA A 119 -1.63 15.19 3.10
N ASN A 120 -2.69 15.94 2.81
CA ASN A 120 -3.69 15.57 1.82
C ASN A 120 -3.09 15.47 0.41
N THR A 121 -2.20 16.38 0.05
CA THR A 121 -1.48 16.35 -1.24
C THR A 121 -0.67 15.07 -1.37
N ARG A 122 0.10 14.70 -0.35
CA ARG A 122 0.87 13.44 -0.36
C ARG A 122 -0.04 12.23 -0.55
N ALA A 123 -1.15 12.18 0.17
CA ALA A 123 -2.12 11.09 0.04
C ALA A 123 -2.69 10.98 -1.38
N ARG A 124 -3.01 12.11 -2.01
CA ARG A 124 -3.54 12.14 -3.38
C ARG A 124 -2.52 11.76 -4.44
N LEU A 125 -1.26 12.17 -4.28
CA LEU A 125 -0.17 11.77 -5.18
C LEU A 125 0.03 10.25 -5.14
N ARG A 126 -0.02 9.66 -3.95
CA ARG A 126 0.05 8.20 -3.80
C ARG A 126 -1.14 7.50 -4.43
N MET A 127 -2.32 8.01 -4.24
CA MET A 127 -3.54 7.49 -4.89
C MET A 127 -3.41 7.52 -6.42
N THR A 128 -3.00 8.64 -6.98
CA THR A 128 -2.79 8.78 -8.43
C THR A 128 -1.79 7.75 -8.95
N THR A 129 -0.70 7.55 -8.23
CA THR A 129 0.33 6.58 -8.59
C THR A 129 -0.20 5.14 -8.59
N LEU A 130 -0.99 4.78 -7.57
CA LEU A 130 -1.62 3.47 -7.51
C LEU A 130 -2.60 3.25 -8.66
N TYR A 131 -3.38 4.24 -9.02
CA TYR A 131 -4.27 4.18 -10.18
C TYR A 131 -3.50 4.00 -11.50
N TYR A 132 -2.36 4.64 -11.63
CA TYR A 132 -1.49 4.45 -12.79
C TYR A 132 -1.07 2.98 -12.94
N PHE A 133 -0.52 2.40 -11.87
CA PHE A 133 -0.11 1.00 -11.89
C PHE A 133 -1.27 0.03 -12.07
N ALA A 134 -2.44 0.36 -11.54
CA ALA A 134 -3.62 -0.47 -11.74
C ALA A 134 -4.15 -0.46 -13.19
N GLY A 135 -3.78 0.56 -13.96
CA GLY A 135 -4.20 0.71 -15.35
C GLY A 135 -3.30 0.03 -16.37
N ILE A 136 -2.10 -0.37 -15.98
CA ILE A 136 -1.14 -1.01 -16.87
C ILE A 136 -0.93 -2.47 -16.53
#